data_88c2825a8ba046f466c2254c7068b79e
#
_entry.id   88c2825a8ba046f466c2254c7068b79e
#
_cell.length_a   1.000
_cell.length_b   1.000
_cell.length_c   1.000
_cell.angle_alpha   90.00
_cell.angle_beta   90.00
_cell.angle_gamma   90.00
#
_symmetry.space_group_name_H-M   'P 1'
#
loop_
_entity.id
_entity.type
_entity.pdbx_description
1 polymer ?
#
loop_
_entity_poly.entity_id
_entity_poly.type
_entity_poly.pdbx_seq_one_letter_code
_entity_poly.pdbx_strand_id
1 'polypeptide(L)'
;MEKLKIEQKNYKTFFSKRSFFLLFSSILIVTPIFNFDSLNAKSSRIKNAELLSKKIFDDIFYIINNNESNENKKKSLLNLFDRHADVPIIARAVLGSPWRQLSQIERTNFTNAFRQYLAKKYIAQFSEFTGAEMLIERSRDSGGKAGIMVETRLLMPGSAPIKVGWQVSDASGKFKMIDVKIEGISLLTTERGEIRNQYSKEGRSISKLINSLLNY
;
A
#
# COMPACT_ATOMS: atom_id res chain seq x y z
N MET A 1 -86.06 10.51 -23.43
CA MET A 1 -85.59 10.17 -24.77
C MET A 1 -84.25 9.52 -24.61
N GLU A 2 -83.98 8.36 -24.88
CA GLU A 2 -84.35 7.15 -25.55
C GLU A 2 -83.34 6.11 -25.16
N LYS A 3 -83.66 5.10 -24.45
CA LYS A 3 -83.69 3.65 -24.73
C LYS A 3 -82.69 3.15 -25.78
N LEU A 4 -81.84 2.23 -25.33
CA LEU A 4 -81.43 1.02 -26.08
C LEU A 4 -80.66 0.16 -25.02
N LYS A 5 -81.29 -0.83 -24.45
CA LYS A 5 -81.56 -2.25 -24.74
C LYS A 5 -80.27 -3.01 -25.05
N ILE A 6 -79.78 -3.74 -24.07
CA ILE A 6 -79.70 -5.17 -23.81
C ILE A 6 -79.41 -6.01 -25.07
N GLU A 7 -78.36 -6.75 -25.04
CA GLU A 7 -78.31 -8.13 -25.48
C GLU A 7 -77.33 -8.97 -24.63
N GLN A 8 -77.93 -9.77 -23.78
CA GLN A 8 -77.30 -10.90 -23.14
C GLN A 8 -77.13 -12.01 -24.14
N LYS A 9 -75.93 -12.50 -24.39
CA LYS A 9 -75.73 -13.74 -25.11
C LYS A 9 -75.14 -14.77 -24.19
N ASN A 10 -75.99 -15.68 -23.77
CA ASN A 10 -75.66 -16.93 -23.09
C ASN A 10 -74.68 -17.76 -23.89
N TYR A 11 -73.60 -18.22 -23.28
CA TYR A 11 -72.93 -19.44 -23.69
C TYR A 11 -72.85 -20.39 -22.51
N LYS A 12 -73.70 -21.41 -22.62
CA LYS A 12 -73.68 -22.62 -21.81
C LYS A 12 -72.41 -23.41 -22.08
N THR A 13 -71.74 -23.76 -20.99
CA THR A 13 -71.13 -25.05 -20.68
C THR A 13 -70.61 -25.94 -21.79
N PHE A 14 -69.30 -26.15 -21.76
CA PHE A 14 -68.79 -27.48 -22.06
C PHE A 14 -67.67 -27.84 -20.98
N PHE A 15 -68.10 -28.64 -20.04
CA PHE A 15 -67.17 -29.33 -19.16
C PHE A 15 -66.50 -30.44 -19.95
N SER A 16 -65.18 -30.32 -20.16
CA SER A 16 -64.36 -31.48 -20.46
C SER A 16 -63.27 -31.57 -19.39
N LYS A 17 -63.42 -32.60 -18.55
CA LYS A 17 -62.40 -33.08 -17.64
C LYS A 17 -61.22 -33.57 -18.46
N ARG A 18 -60.02 -32.95 -18.28
CA ARG A 18 -58.74 -33.69 -18.25
C ARG A 18 -57.56 -32.69 -18.08
N SER A 19 -56.70 -33.10 -17.13
CA SER A 19 -55.32 -32.67 -16.96
C SER A 19 -55.09 -31.31 -16.25
N PHE A 20 -55.11 -31.40 -14.94
CA PHE A 20 -54.47 -30.50 -14.03
C PHE A 20 -52.96 -30.68 -14.18
N PHE A 21 -52.32 -29.99 -15.14
CA PHE A 21 -50.86 -29.87 -15.19
C PHE A 21 -50.47 -28.72 -14.29
N LEU A 22 -50.01 -29.03 -13.09
CA LEU A 22 -49.28 -28.14 -12.19
C LEU A 22 -47.98 -27.74 -12.89
N LEU A 23 -47.96 -26.62 -13.56
CA LEU A 23 -46.73 -25.91 -13.92
C LEU A 23 -46.14 -25.30 -12.63
N PHE A 24 -45.34 -26.07 -11.93
CA PHE A 24 -44.38 -25.51 -10.98
C PHE A 24 -43.38 -24.71 -11.80
N SER A 25 -43.68 -23.40 -11.95
CA SER A 25 -42.69 -22.43 -12.37
C SER A 25 -41.64 -22.35 -11.25
N SER A 26 -40.55 -23.11 -11.41
CA SER A 26 -39.36 -22.97 -10.58
C SER A 26 -38.76 -21.59 -10.86
N ILE A 27 -39.17 -20.61 -10.05
CA ILE A 27 -38.43 -19.34 -9.95
C ILE A 27 -37.09 -19.68 -9.38
N LEU A 28 -36.09 -19.83 -10.22
CA LEU A 28 -34.68 -19.88 -9.82
C LEU A 28 -34.34 -18.51 -9.23
N ILE A 29 -34.48 -18.37 -7.92
CA ILE A 29 -33.98 -17.21 -7.19
C ILE A 29 -32.45 -17.32 -7.29
N VAL A 30 -31.89 -16.68 -8.31
CA VAL A 30 -30.45 -16.41 -8.36
C VAL A 30 -30.19 -15.37 -7.28
N THR A 31 -29.93 -15.85 -6.06
CA THR A 31 -29.40 -14.98 -5.02
C THR A 31 -28.02 -14.54 -5.48
N PRO A 32 -27.76 -13.23 -5.66
CA PRO A 32 -26.41 -12.78 -5.89
C PRO A 32 -25.59 -13.18 -4.66
N ILE A 33 -24.65 -14.09 -4.87
CA ILE A 33 -23.66 -14.43 -3.84
C ILE A 33 -22.79 -13.16 -3.71
N PHE A 34 -23.23 -12.22 -2.87
CA PHE A 34 -22.39 -11.13 -2.44
C PHE A 34 -21.21 -11.76 -1.69
N ASN A 35 -20.00 -11.67 -2.27
CA ASN A 35 -18.78 -12.10 -1.63
C ASN A 35 -18.47 -11.18 -0.43
N PHE A 36 -19.14 -11.39 0.69
CA PHE A 36 -18.89 -10.69 1.96
C PHE A 36 -17.46 -10.90 2.45
N ASP A 37 -16.86 -12.05 2.13
CA ASP A 37 -15.47 -12.36 2.51
C ASP A 37 -14.45 -11.42 1.87
N SER A 38 -14.66 -11.01 0.62
CA SER A 38 -13.74 -10.11 -0.07
C SER A 38 -13.76 -8.68 0.48
N LEU A 39 -14.92 -8.19 0.92
CA LEU A 39 -15.06 -6.87 1.54
C LEU A 39 -14.42 -6.83 2.91
N ASN A 40 -14.64 -7.86 3.72
CA ASN A 40 -14.02 -7.98 5.03
C ASN A 40 -12.50 -8.11 4.95
N ALA A 41 -11.99 -8.91 4.00
CA ALA A 41 -10.56 -9.06 3.76
C ALA A 41 -9.91 -7.73 3.34
N LYS A 42 -10.54 -6.99 2.43
CA LYS A 42 -10.06 -5.67 1.99
C LYS A 42 -10.05 -4.65 3.12
N SER A 43 -11.09 -4.61 3.95
CA SER A 43 -11.19 -3.73 5.12
C SER A 43 -10.10 -4.06 6.14
N SER A 44 -9.86 -5.34 6.41
CA SER A 44 -8.80 -5.81 7.32
C SER A 44 -7.40 -5.43 6.81
N ARG A 45 -7.14 -5.56 5.50
CA ARG A 45 -5.87 -5.17 4.88
C ARG A 45 -5.59 -3.69 5.03
N ILE A 46 -6.58 -2.84 4.77
CA ILE A 46 -6.48 -1.38 4.93
C ILE A 46 -6.15 -1.05 6.39
N LYS A 47 -6.89 -1.60 7.34
CA LYS A 47 -6.65 -1.38 8.78
C LYS A 47 -5.23 -1.77 9.19
N ASN A 48 -4.72 -2.92 8.72
CA ASN A 48 -3.36 -3.35 9.01
C ASN A 48 -2.30 -2.40 8.44
N ALA A 49 -2.53 -1.85 7.24
CA ALA A 49 -1.65 -0.87 6.64
C ALA A 49 -1.64 0.45 7.41
N GLU A 50 -2.81 0.92 7.86
CA GLU A 50 -2.94 2.11 8.70
C GLU A 50 -2.22 1.95 10.05
N LEU A 51 -2.42 0.81 10.72
CA LEU A 51 -1.72 0.50 11.97
C LEU A 51 -0.20 0.44 11.78
N LEU A 52 0.28 -0.16 10.68
CA LEU A 52 1.70 -0.19 10.38
C LEU A 52 2.24 1.21 10.11
N SER A 53 1.54 2.02 9.31
CA SER A 53 1.96 3.40 9.01
C SER A 53 2.04 4.25 10.28
N LYS A 54 1.03 4.13 11.15
CA LYS A 54 1.05 4.81 12.44
C LYS A 54 2.22 4.34 13.30
N LYS A 55 2.46 3.05 13.38
CA LYS A 55 3.58 2.50 14.16
C LYS A 55 4.93 2.97 13.63
N ILE A 56 5.12 3.01 12.30
CA ILE A 56 6.36 3.54 11.70
C ILE A 56 6.53 5.01 12.07
N PHE A 57 5.49 5.81 11.98
CA PHE A 57 5.52 7.22 12.36
C PHE A 57 5.89 7.38 13.83
N ASP A 58 5.21 6.65 14.73
CA ASP A 58 5.46 6.71 16.18
C ASP A 58 6.90 6.29 16.51
N ASP A 59 7.43 5.22 15.88
CA ASP A 59 8.80 4.74 16.05
C ASP A 59 9.84 5.78 15.53
N ILE A 60 9.60 6.41 14.38
CA ILE A 60 10.44 7.50 13.84
C ILE A 60 10.42 8.68 14.83
N PHE A 61 9.22 9.09 15.24
CA PHE A 61 9.03 10.20 16.15
C PHE A 61 9.78 9.98 17.49
N TYR A 62 9.71 8.76 18.02
CA TYR A 62 10.49 8.39 19.21
C TYR A 62 12.00 8.50 18.97
N ILE A 63 12.50 8.03 17.82
CA ILE A 63 13.94 8.07 17.48
C ILE A 63 14.43 9.52 17.37
N ILE A 64 13.67 10.41 16.70
CA ILE A 64 14.14 11.79 16.47
C ILE A 64 14.06 12.65 17.73
N ASN A 65 13.09 12.43 18.60
CA ASN A 65 12.84 13.26 19.79
C ASN A 65 13.61 12.81 21.05
N ASN A 66 14.24 11.63 21.02
CA ASN A 66 15.07 11.22 22.17
C ASN A 66 16.43 11.94 22.16
N ASN A 67 17.07 12.00 23.33
CA ASN A 67 18.38 12.66 23.53
C ASN A 67 19.58 11.72 23.23
N GLU A 68 19.37 10.67 22.43
CA GLU A 68 20.44 9.75 22.06
C GLU A 68 21.41 10.36 21.04
N SER A 69 22.63 9.79 20.98
CA SER A 69 23.62 10.16 19.97
C SER A 69 23.12 9.81 18.55
N ASN A 70 23.61 10.52 17.54
CA ASN A 70 23.28 10.25 16.14
C ASN A 70 23.59 8.79 15.75
N GLU A 71 24.64 8.19 16.32
CA GLU A 71 24.98 6.79 16.06
C GLU A 71 23.92 5.83 16.62
N ASN A 72 23.39 6.10 17.82
CA ASN A 72 22.30 5.31 18.41
C ASN A 72 21.00 5.51 17.65
N LYS A 73 20.67 6.74 17.26
CA LYS A 73 19.51 7.04 16.39
C LYS A 73 19.61 6.30 15.07
N LYS A 74 20.79 6.26 14.45
CA LYS A 74 21.05 5.49 13.22
C LYS A 74 20.80 3.99 13.42
N LYS A 75 21.32 3.40 14.52
CA LYS A 75 21.04 1.99 14.86
C LYS A 75 19.56 1.72 15.03
N SER A 76 18.85 2.61 15.71
CA SER A 76 17.40 2.52 15.91
C SER A 76 16.63 2.60 14.59
N LEU A 77 17.06 3.47 13.67
CA LEU A 77 16.48 3.57 12.32
C LEU A 77 16.77 2.33 11.46
N LEU A 78 17.95 1.74 11.55
CA LEU A 78 18.26 0.46 10.91
C LEU A 78 17.35 -0.66 11.42
N ASN A 79 17.11 -0.74 12.73
CA ASN A 79 16.19 -1.70 13.33
C ASN A 79 14.74 -1.45 12.88
N LEU A 80 14.34 -0.19 12.69
CA LEU A 80 13.02 0.17 12.16
C LEU A 80 12.87 -0.34 10.73
N PHE A 81 13.87 -0.14 9.86
CA PHE A 81 13.85 -0.65 8.50
C PHE A 81 13.70 -2.18 8.47
N ASP A 82 14.45 -2.91 9.30
CA ASP A 82 14.38 -4.37 9.37
C ASP A 82 12.98 -4.86 9.78
N ARG A 83 12.36 -4.16 10.72
CA ARG A 83 11.02 -4.52 11.22
C ARG A 83 9.91 -4.14 10.27
N HIS A 84 9.97 -2.98 9.64
CA HIS A 84 8.81 -2.35 9.00
C HIS A 84 8.95 -2.07 7.51
N ALA A 85 10.15 -2.02 6.94
CA ALA A 85 10.37 -1.82 5.52
C ALA A 85 10.73 -3.13 4.80
N ASP A 86 10.34 -3.24 3.52
CA ASP A 86 10.79 -4.33 2.66
C ASP A 86 12.05 -3.90 1.91
N VAL A 87 13.16 -3.77 2.67
CA VAL A 87 14.43 -3.27 2.12
C VAL A 87 14.90 -4.04 0.90
N PRO A 88 14.78 -5.39 0.82
CA PRO A 88 15.16 -6.13 -0.38
C PRO A 88 14.33 -5.76 -1.62
N ILE A 89 13.01 -5.58 -1.47
CA ILE A 89 12.13 -5.15 -2.58
C ILE A 89 12.48 -3.72 -3.00
N ILE A 90 12.69 -2.82 -2.04
CA ILE A 90 13.09 -1.43 -2.28
C ILE A 90 14.44 -1.38 -3.01
N ALA A 91 15.46 -2.07 -2.52
CA ALA A 91 16.79 -2.13 -3.12
C ALA A 91 16.76 -2.63 -4.57
N ARG A 92 16.00 -3.71 -4.81
CA ARG A 92 15.76 -4.23 -6.16
C ARG A 92 15.11 -3.19 -7.08
N ALA A 93 14.09 -2.48 -6.59
CA ALA A 93 13.38 -1.47 -7.36
C ALA A 93 14.27 -0.27 -7.67
N VAL A 94 15.10 0.15 -6.73
CA VAL A 94 16.03 1.28 -6.85
C VAL A 94 17.15 0.99 -7.84
N LEU A 95 17.82 -0.16 -7.72
CA LEU A 95 18.89 -0.54 -8.65
C LEU A 95 18.36 -0.82 -10.07
N GLY A 96 17.17 -1.41 -10.18
CA GLY A 96 16.49 -1.65 -11.45
C GLY A 96 17.09 -2.79 -12.27
N SER A 97 17.33 -2.55 -13.58
CA SER A 97 17.79 -3.59 -14.51
C SER A 97 19.11 -4.29 -14.11
N PRO A 98 20.14 -3.63 -13.56
CA PRO A 98 21.37 -4.27 -13.12
C PRO A 98 21.14 -5.37 -12.08
N TRP A 99 20.09 -5.25 -11.25
CA TRP A 99 19.76 -6.26 -10.23
C TRP A 99 19.66 -7.68 -10.76
N ARG A 100 19.20 -7.83 -12.02
CA ARG A 100 18.99 -9.16 -12.61
C ARG A 100 20.31 -9.91 -12.85
N GLN A 101 21.39 -9.17 -13.05
CA GLN A 101 22.73 -9.71 -13.37
C GLN A 101 23.55 -9.99 -12.11
N LEU A 102 23.11 -9.51 -10.94
CA LEU A 102 23.84 -9.69 -9.69
C LEU A 102 23.69 -11.13 -9.17
N SER A 103 24.79 -11.65 -8.64
CA SER A 103 24.80 -12.84 -7.79
C SER A 103 24.01 -12.59 -6.49
N GLN A 104 23.65 -13.65 -5.78
CA GLN A 104 22.96 -13.53 -4.49
C GLN A 104 23.81 -12.77 -3.46
N ILE A 105 25.12 -12.95 -3.46
CA ILE A 105 26.06 -12.25 -2.56
C ILE A 105 26.04 -10.75 -2.85
N GLU A 106 26.15 -10.36 -4.13
CA GLU A 106 26.11 -8.95 -4.52
C GLU A 106 24.77 -8.28 -4.19
N ARG A 107 23.64 -8.99 -4.39
CA ARG A 107 22.32 -8.49 -3.98
C ARG A 107 22.25 -8.24 -2.48
N THR A 108 22.77 -9.16 -1.69
CA THR A 108 22.82 -9.03 -0.22
C THR A 108 23.69 -7.85 0.19
N ASN A 109 24.90 -7.75 -0.38
CA ASN A 109 25.84 -6.68 -0.07
C ASN A 109 25.29 -5.31 -0.48
N PHE A 110 24.70 -5.20 -1.67
CA PHE A 110 24.05 -3.96 -2.11
C PHE A 110 22.87 -3.58 -1.21
N THR A 111 22.02 -4.54 -0.87
CA THR A 111 20.88 -4.28 0.04
C THR A 111 21.34 -3.75 1.39
N ASN A 112 22.39 -4.34 1.95
CA ASN A 112 22.94 -3.90 3.23
C ASN A 112 23.59 -2.51 3.16
N ALA A 113 24.35 -2.23 2.10
CA ALA A 113 24.96 -0.91 1.88
C ALA A 113 23.90 0.17 1.67
N PHE A 114 22.90 -0.12 0.83
CA PHE A 114 21.78 0.78 0.58
C PHE A 114 20.96 1.07 1.85
N ARG A 115 20.69 0.08 2.67
CA ARG A 115 20.04 0.25 3.97
C ARG A 115 20.82 1.19 4.90
N GLN A 116 22.15 1.03 4.98
CA GLN A 116 23.00 1.90 5.80
C GLN A 116 23.03 3.34 5.24
N TYR A 117 23.14 3.48 3.93
CA TYR A 117 23.05 4.76 3.24
C TYR A 117 21.75 5.49 3.57
N LEU A 118 20.58 4.79 3.46
CA LEU A 118 19.28 5.39 3.78
C LEU A 118 19.22 5.85 5.24
N ALA A 119 19.70 5.03 6.18
CA ALA A 119 19.68 5.39 7.59
C ALA A 119 20.52 6.64 7.86
N LYS A 120 21.71 6.75 7.26
CA LYS A 120 22.58 7.93 7.40
C LYS A 120 21.97 9.17 6.75
N LYS A 121 21.42 9.04 5.55
CA LYS A 121 20.82 10.13 4.79
C LYS A 121 19.59 10.71 5.49
N TYR A 122 18.68 9.85 5.95
CA TYR A 122 17.38 10.29 6.44
C TYR A 122 17.33 10.65 7.92
N ILE A 123 18.32 10.25 8.73
CA ILE A 123 18.30 10.60 10.16
C ILE A 123 18.28 12.11 10.40
N ALA A 124 19.04 12.88 9.64
CA ALA A 124 19.06 14.33 9.73
C ALA A 124 17.75 14.95 9.21
N GLN A 125 17.21 14.43 8.11
CA GLN A 125 15.98 14.96 7.50
C GLN A 125 14.75 14.71 8.37
N PHE A 126 14.69 13.56 9.06
CA PHE A 126 13.57 13.26 9.95
C PHE A 126 13.50 14.18 11.16
N SER A 127 14.62 14.78 11.59
CA SER A 127 14.63 15.75 12.70
C SER A 127 13.81 17.01 12.41
N GLU A 128 13.57 17.32 11.14
CA GLU A 128 12.71 18.45 10.72
C GLU A 128 11.24 18.23 11.09
N PHE A 129 10.84 16.97 11.35
CA PHE A 129 9.47 16.61 11.75
C PHE A 129 9.26 16.54 13.26
N THR A 130 10.17 17.11 14.06
CA THR A 130 10.03 17.18 15.50
C THR A 130 8.74 17.90 15.90
N GLY A 131 7.96 17.29 16.80
CA GLY A 131 6.66 17.84 17.24
C GLY A 131 5.50 17.60 16.28
N ALA A 132 5.70 16.85 15.19
CA ALA A 132 4.62 16.53 14.26
C ALA A 132 3.60 15.56 14.86
N GLU A 133 2.33 15.75 14.49
CA GLU A 133 1.24 14.81 14.72
C GLU A 133 0.75 14.23 13.39
N MET A 134 0.42 12.93 13.35
CA MET A 134 -0.06 12.28 12.15
C MET A 134 -1.58 12.10 12.16
N LEU A 135 -2.24 12.62 11.15
CA LEU A 135 -3.66 12.41 10.88
C LEU A 135 -3.83 11.56 9.61
N ILE A 136 -4.50 10.41 9.73
CA ILE A 136 -4.87 9.59 8.56
C ILE A 136 -6.07 10.26 7.88
N GLU A 137 -5.93 10.56 6.57
CA GLU A 137 -7.00 11.19 5.79
C GLU A 137 -7.76 10.17 4.94
N ARG A 138 -7.04 9.26 4.30
CA ARG A 138 -7.64 8.28 3.39
C ARG A 138 -6.72 7.09 3.17
N SER A 139 -7.31 5.92 2.98
CA SER A 139 -6.58 4.71 2.61
C SER A 139 -7.22 4.03 1.41
N ARG A 140 -6.38 3.50 0.51
CA ARG A 140 -6.82 2.84 -0.71
C ARG A 140 -6.01 1.58 -0.96
N ASP A 141 -6.68 0.44 -1.07
CA ASP A 141 -6.09 -0.83 -1.50
C ASP A 141 -6.17 -0.93 -3.02
N SER A 142 -5.01 -0.90 -3.67
CA SER A 142 -4.87 -1.09 -5.12
C SER A 142 -4.66 -2.57 -5.49
N GLY A 143 -4.55 -3.44 -4.50
CA GLY A 143 -4.35 -4.88 -4.67
C GLY A 143 -2.95 -5.28 -5.13
N GLY A 144 -2.68 -6.58 -5.08
CA GLY A 144 -1.46 -7.18 -5.59
C GLY A 144 -0.17 -6.49 -5.12
N LYS A 145 0.80 -6.37 -6.02
CA LYS A 145 2.11 -5.76 -5.72
C LYS A 145 2.05 -4.25 -5.47
N ALA A 146 1.00 -3.57 -5.93
CA ALA A 146 0.81 -2.14 -5.67
C ALA A 146 0.47 -1.89 -4.19
N GLY A 147 -0.19 -2.86 -3.53
CA GLY A 147 -0.49 -2.79 -2.10
C GLY A 147 -1.48 -1.69 -1.73
N ILE A 148 -1.29 -1.13 -0.54
CA ILE A 148 -2.17 -0.15 0.07
C ILE A 148 -1.44 1.18 0.20
N MET A 149 -2.07 2.26 -0.26
CA MET A 149 -1.64 3.63 0.00
C MET A 149 -2.43 4.17 1.18
N VAL A 150 -1.73 4.56 2.24
CA VAL A 150 -2.28 5.29 3.39
C VAL A 150 -1.86 6.74 3.25
N GLU A 151 -2.82 7.62 3.00
CA GLU A 151 -2.60 9.06 2.86
C GLU A 151 -2.80 9.72 4.21
N THR A 152 -1.80 10.46 4.65
CA THR A 152 -1.78 11.14 5.94
C THR A 152 -1.38 12.60 5.78
N ARG A 153 -1.71 13.38 6.80
CA ARG A 153 -1.24 14.76 6.97
C ARG A 153 -0.45 14.84 8.25
N LEU A 154 0.76 15.37 8.16
CA LEU A 154 1.55 15.71 9.33
C LEU A 154 1.24 17.16 9.71
N LEU A 155 0.75 17.35 10.92
CA LEU A 155 0.47 18.64 11.51
C LEU A 155 1.69 19.05 12.34
N MET A 156 2.30 20.17 11.99
CA MET A 156 3.50 20.68 12.64
C MET A 156 3.21 22.04 13.30
N PRO A 157 3.67 22.26 14.54
CA PRO A 157 3.49 23.56 15.20
C PRO A 157 4.06 24.71 14.36
N GLY A 158 3.23 25.70 14.06
CA GLY A 158 3.67 26.90 13.35
C GLY A 158 3.99 26.74 11.85
N SER A 159 3.69 25.58 11.25
CA SER A 159 3.96 25.29 9.85
C SER A 159 2.72 24.81 9.10
N ALA A 160 2.73 24.91 7.78
CA ALA A 160 1.68 24.30 6.97
C ALA A 160 1.72 22.77 7.10
N PRO A 161 0.56 22.10 7.11
CA PRO A 161 0.51 20.64 7.12
C PRO A 161 1.19 20.03 5.91
N ILE A 162 1.92 18.93 6.12
CA ILE A 162 2.66 18.22 5.07
C ILE A 162 1.91 16.93 4.72
N LYS A 163 1.67 16.69 3.43
CA LYS A 163 1.06 15.43 2.96
C LYS A 163 2.09 14.34 2.90
N VAL A 164 1.81 13.21 3.57
CA VAL A 164 2.66 12.01 3.54
C VAL A 164 1.83 10.80 3.13
N GLY A 165 2.26 10.10 2.10
CA GLY A 165 1.68 8.85 1.65
C GLY A 165 2.59 7.67 1.99
N TRP A 166 2.03 6.66 2.65
CA TRP A 166 2.72 5.43 3.04
C TRP A 166 2.29 4.31 2.11
N GLN A 167 3.20 3.81 1.29
CA GLN A 167 2.91 2.65 0.44
C GLN A 167 3.28 1.38 1.18
N VAL A 168 2.28 0.59 1.51
CA VAL A 168 2.40 -0.67 2.25
C VAL A 168 2.05 -1.84 1.35
N SER A 169 2.81 -2.92 1.39
CA SER A 169 2.56 -4.14 0.64
C SER A 169 2.73 -5.37 1.52
N ASP A 170 1.96 -6.41 1.25
CA ASP A 170 2.07 -7.73 1.86
C ASP A 170 2.63 -8.79 0.88
N ALA A 171 3.19 -8.35 -0.25
CA ALA A 171 3.72 -9.23 -1.29
C ALA A 171 4.85 -10.17 -0.81
N SER A 172 5.54 -9.84 0.27
CA SER A 172 6.56 -10.68 0.93
C SER A 172 6.00 -11.57 2.05
N GLY A 173 4.67 -11.68 2.17
CA GLY A 173 3.97 -12.48 3.20
C GLY A 173 3.74 -11.74 4.52
N LYS A 174 4.23 -10.50 4.66
CA LYS A 174 3.99 -9.62 5.81
C LYS A 174 3.77 -8.20 5.34
N PHE A 175 2.93 -7.45 6.06
CA PHE A 175 2.79 -6.02 5.78
C PHE A 175 4.11 -5.30 6.04
N LYS A 176 4.65 -4.68 4.99
CA LYS A 176 5.89 -3.91 5.01
C LYS A 176 5.72 -2.64 4.19
N MET A 177 6.37 -1.56 4.63
CA MET A 177 6.49 -0.34 3.85
C MET A 177 7.41 -0.57 2.64
N ILE A 178 7.01 -0.10 1.47
CA ILE A 178 7.78 -0.19 0.23
C ILE A 178 8.08 1.16 -0.41
N ASP A 179 7.38 2.22 -0.02
CA ASP A 179 7.65 3.60 -0.44
C ASP A 179 7.04 4.59 0.56
N VAL A 180 7.58 5.79 0.60
CA VAL A 180 6.99 6.96 1.26
C VAL A 180 6.93 8.09 0.25
N LYS A 181 5.79 8.79 0.19
CA LYS A 181 5.63 10.00 -0.63
C LYS A 181 5.48 11.21 0.26
N ILE A 182 6.29 12.22 0.04
CA ILE A 182 6.22 13.51 0.74
C ILE A 182 5.80 14.56 -0.29
N GLU A 183 4.69 15.24 -0.06
CA GLU A 183 4.08 16.18 -1.02
C GLU A 183 3.93 15.59 -2.44
N GLY A 184 3.58 14.28 -2.51
CA GLY A 184 3.41 13.56 -3.76
C GLY A 184 4.70 13.02 -4.40
N ILE A 185 5.88 13.41 -3.89
CA ILE A 185 7.18 12.96 -4.39
C ILE A 185 7.54 11.62 -3.72
N SER A 186 7.70 10.57 -4.52
CA SER A 186 8.08 9.23 -4.06
C SER A 186 9.56 9.18 -3.70
N LEU A 187 9.89 8.80 -2.46
CA LEU A 187 11.28 8.60 -2.03
C LEU A 187 11.92 7.43 -2.79
N LEU A 188 11.17 6.36 -3.09
CA LEU A 188 11.64 5.25 -3.91
C LEU A 188 12.09 5.73 -5.30
N THR A 189 11.31 6.62 -5.93
CA THR A 189 11.64 7.17 -7.26
C THR A 189 12.85 8.10 -7.19
N THR A 190 12.95 8.92 -6.16
CA THR A 190 14.09 9.81 -5.90
C THR A 190 15.37 8.99 -5.72
N GLU A 191 15.34 8.01 -4.83
CA GLU A 191 16.49 7.14 -4.59
C GLU A 191 16.90 6.34 -5.84
N ARG A 192 15.93 5.91 -6.63
CA ARG A 192 16.21 5.24 -7.91
C ARG A 192 16.97 6.15 -8.86
N GLY A 193 16.64 7.42 -8.92
CA GLY A 193 17.36 8.42 -9.74
C GLY A 193 18.80 8.60 -9.25
N GLU A 194 18.99 8.79 -7.95
CA GLU A 194 20.30 9.01 -7.35
C GLU A 194 21.22 7.80 -7.48
N ILE A 195 20.73 6.61 -7.13
CA ILE A 195 21.51 5.37 -7.23
C ILE A 195 21.90 5.03 -8.66
N ARG A 196 21.01 5.27 -9.63
CA ARG A 196 21.33 5.09 -11.05
C ARG A 196 22.43 6.05 -11.53
N ASN A 197 22.34 7.30 -11.12
CA ASN A 197 23.35 8.31 -11.42
C ASN A 197 24.70 7.89 -10.81
N GLN A 198 24.72 7.50 -9.54
CA GLN A 198 25.92 7.07 -8.86
C GLN A 198 26.50 5.79 -9.48
N TYR A 199 25.67 4.80 -9.80
CA TYR A 199 26.10 3.59 -10.51
C TYR A 199 26.79 3.91 -11.84
N SER A 200 26.27 4.88 -12.57
CA SER A 200 26.90 5.35 -13.83
C SER A 200 28.25 6.02 -13.57
N LYS A 201 28.35 6.88 -12.54
CA LYS A 201 29.62 7.53 -12.14
C LYS A 201 30.67 6.53 -11.70
N GLU A 202 30.28 5.44 -11.08
CA GLU A 202 31.16 4.36 -10.65
C GLU A 202 31.53 3.39 -11.78
N GLY A 203 31.32 3.79 -13.04
CA GLY A 203 31.63 2.97 -14.22
C GLY A 203 30.77 1.72 -14.35
N ARG A 204 29.56 1.75 -13.79
CA ARG A 204 28.61 0.62 -13.72
C ARG A 204 29.19 -0.61 -12.98
N SER A 205 30.03 -0.38 -12.01
CA SER A 205 30.59 -1.39 -11.12
C SER A 205 29.78 -1.47 -9.84
N ILE A 206 29.18 -2.64 -9.55
CA ILE A 206 28.38 -2.83 -8.34
C ILE A 206 29.24 -2.75 -7.08
N SER A 207 30.47 -3.27 -7.12
CA SER A 207 31.40 -3.22 -5.97
C SER A 207 31.80 -1.79 -5.62
N LYS A 208 32.10 -0.95 -6.65
CA LYS A 208 32.37 0.48 -6.44
C LYS A 208 31.14 1.22 -5.90
N LEU A 209 29.94 0.95 -6.43
CA LEU A 209 28.71 1.53 -5.91
C LEU A 209 28.49 1.15 -4.44
N ILE A 210 28.66 -0.13 -4.07
CA ILE A 210 28.53 -0.59 -2.68
C ILE A 210 29.48 0.20 -1.78
N ASN A 211 30.75 0.30 -2.15
CA ASN A 211 31.76 1.05 -1.37
C ASN A 211 31.37 2.54 -1.26
N SER A 212 30.90 3.15 -2.32
CA SER A 212 30.47 4.53 -2.33
C SER A 212 29.26 4.77 -1.42
N LEU A 213 28.29 3.84 -1.34
CA LEU A 213 27.15 3.93 -0.41
C LEU A 213 27.57 3.77 1.05
N LEU A 214 28.54 2.92 1.35
CA LEU A 214 29.05 2.72 2.72
C LEU A 214 29.85 3.94 3.22
N ASN A 215 30.47 4.69 2.31
CA ASN A 215 31.29 5.88 2.62
C ASN A 215 30.52 7.21 2.46
N TYR A 216 29.23 7.14 2.20
CA TYR A 216 28.32 8.31 2.04
C TYR A 216 28.32 9.29 3.24
#